data_da609af293ee84398c796c2d702001ee
#
_entry.id   da609af293ee84398c796c2d702001ee
#
_cell.length_a   1.000
_cell.length_b   1.000
_cell.length_c   1.000
_cell.angle_alpha   90.00
_cell.angle_beta   90.00
_cell.angle_gamma   90.00
#
_symmetry.space_group_name_H-M   'P 1'
#
loop_
_entity.id
_entity.type
_entity.pdbx_description
1 polymer ?
#
loop_
_entity_poly.entity_id
_entity_poly.type
_entity_poly.pdbx_seq_one_letter_code
_entity_poly.pdbx_strand_id
1 'polypeptide(L)'
;MLEVVFSDSEKGSIRVAKTYDAKKMKGGAVGYIGEKPRKAQVKKLLAQMEQDLEGHALGGSSDEVVNIGFFLDVGDISGEIDGIGRRNVFRTLWSRFHFREEEEDQLFTEQRNELEKLMAFAEEGKAIRIWVSNAPYSICGLL
;
A
#
# COMPACT_ATOMS: atom_id res chain seq x y z
N MET A 1 -13.63 10.29 -0.71
CA MET A 1 -13.26 9.74 0.61
C MET A 1 -11.81 9.29 0.51
N LEU A 2 -10.93 9.81 1.36
CA LEU A 2 -9.52 9.46 1.36
C LEU A 2 -9.31 8.11 2.06
N GLU A 3 -8.53 7.23 1.45
CA GLU A 3 -8.09 5.96 2.04
C GLU A 3 -6.67 6.12 2.56
N VAL A 4 -6.42 5.76 3.79
CA VAL A 4 -5.10 5.83 4.44
C VAL A 4 -4.60 4.42 4.71
N VAL A 5 -3.39 4.14 4.30
CA VAL A 5 -2.66 2.90 4.52
C VAL A 5 -1.24 3.18 5.01
N PHE A 6 -0.52 2.16 5.43
CA PHE A 6 0.81 2.30 6.04
C PHE A 6 1.92 1.59 5.26
N SER A 7 1.62 1.08 4.07
CA SER A 7 2.62 0.48 3.17
C SER A 7 2.26 0.67 1.70
N ASP A 8 3.28 0.62 0.82
CA ASP A 8 3.08 0.73 -0.63
C ASP A 8 2.30 -0.46 -1.21
N SER A 9 2.48 -1.64 -0.63
CA SER A 9 1.73 -2.85 -1.01
C SER A 9 0.24 -2.68 -0.73
N GLU A 10 -0.12 -2.15 0.44
CA GLU A 10 -1.52 -1.85 0.80
C GLU A 10 -2.07 -0.74 -0.10
N LYS A 11 -1.28 0.32 -0.37
CA LYS A 11 -1.67 1.40 -1.28
C LYS A 11 -2.01 0.88 -2.67
N GLY A 12 -1.15 0.02 -3.23
CA GLY A 12 -1.38 -0.64 -4.51
C GLY A 12 -2.67 -1.47 -4.50
N SER A 13 -2.88 -2.27 -3.46
CA SER A 13 -4.06 -3.12 -3.30
C SER A 13 -5.36 -2.31 -3.23
N ILE A 14 -5.39 -1.24 -2.43
CA ILE A 14 -6.57 -0.37 -2.30
C ILE A 14 -6.84 0.40 -3.60
N ARG A 15 -5.80 0.88 -4.31
CA ARG A 15 -5.96 1.53 -5.62
C ARG A 15 -6.61 0.59 -6.64
N VAL A 16 -6.17 -0.66 -6.69
CA VAL A 16 -6.80 -1.70 -7.52
C VAL A 16 -8.24 -1.94 -7.09
N ALA A 17 -8.50 -2.07 -5.79
CA ALA A 17 -9.85 -2.29 -5.26
C ALA A 17 -10.82 -1.12 -5.56
N LYS A 18 -10.33 0.13 -5.61
CA LYS A 18 -11.16 1.30 -5.97
C LYS A 18 -11.65 1.24 -7.42
N THR A 19 -10.81 0.74 -8.32
CA THR A 19 -11.07 0.67 -9.77
C THR A 19 -11.38 -0.75 -10.24
N TYR A 20 -11.66 -1.66 -9.31
CA TYR A 20 -11.86 -3.06 -9.61
C TYR A 20 -12.99 -3.28 -10.61
N ASP A 21 -12.69 -4.06 -11.65
CA ASP A 21 -13.65 -4.49 -12.66
C ASP A 21 -13.46 -5.99 -12.92
N ALA A 22 -14.35 -6.80 -12.35
CA ALA A 22 -14.31 -8.25 -12.49
C ALA A 22 -14.28 -8.73 -13.95
N LYS A 23 -14.85 -7.95 -14.89
CA LYS A 23 -14.86 -8.28 -16.33
C LYS A 23 -13.48 -8.09 -16.96
N LYS A 24 -12.70 -7.12 -16.50
CA LYS A 24 -11.35 -6.83 -16.98
C LYS A 24 -10.29 -7.69 -16.32
N MET A 25 -10.55 -8.17 -15.11
CA MET A 25 -9.64 -9.05 -14.35
C MET A 25 -9.73 -10.52 -14.77
N LYS A 26 -10.62 -10.88 -15.69
CA LYS A 26 -10.70 -12.23 -16.27
C LYS A 26 -9.47 -12.53 -17.08
N GLY A 27 -8.77 -13.60 -16.76
CA GLY A 27 -7.63 -14.09 -17.53
C GLY A 27 -6.29 -14.10 -16.81
N GLY A 28 -6.26 -14.49 -15.56
CA GLY A 28 -5.00 -14.74 -14.84
C GLY A 28 -4.20 -15.88 -15.49
N ALA A 29 -2.88 -15.72 -15.55
CA ALA A 29 -1.99 -16.82 -15.97
C ALA A 29 -1.77 -17.74 -14.77
N VAL A 30 -1.98 -19.04 -14.96
CA VAL A 30 -1.64 -20.06 -13.95
C VAL A 30 -0.25 -20.59 -14.26
N GLY A 31 0.72 -20.24 -13.43
CA GLY A 31 2.04 -20.86 -13.40
C GLY A 31 2.05 -22.10 -12.50
N TYR A 32 2.92 -23.05 -12.77
CA TYR A 32 3.16 -24.19 -11.90
C TYR A 32 4.67 -24.43 -11.74
N ILE A 33 5.04 -24.91 -10.56
CA ILE A 33 6.40 -25.35 -10.26
C ILE A 33 6.34 -26.86 -10.00
N GLY A 34 7.13 -27.66 -10.72
CA GLY A 34 7.14 -29.12 -10.64
C GLY A 34 6.39 -29.79 -11.78
N GLU A 35 5.69 -30.90 -11.51
CA GLU A 35 4.97 -31.65 -12.52
C GLU A 35 3.79 -30.88 -13.11
N LYS A 36 3.64 -30.97 -14.44
CA LYS A 36 2.55 -30.31 -15.16
C LYS A 36 1.18 -30.83 -14.67
N PRO A 37 0.31 -29.94 -14.15
CA PRO A 37 -1.01 -30.37 -13.67
C PRO A 37 -1.89 -30.89 -14.81
N ARG A 38 -2.78 -31.81 -14.49
CA ARG A 38 -3.77 -32.34 -15.45
C ARG A 38 -4.74 -31.22 -15.85
N LYS A 39 -5.23 -31.27 -17.10
CA LYS A 39 -6.18 -30.25 -17.63
C LYS A 39 -7.40 -30.03 -16.72
N ALA A 40 -7.93 -31.11 -16.09
CA ALA A 40 -9.05 -31.00 -15.15
C ALA A 40 -8.70 -30.21 -13.87
N GLN A 41 -7.47 -30.36 -13.38
CA GLN A 41 -7.00 -29.62 -12.21
C GLN A 41 -6.82 -28.13 -12.54
N VAL A 42 -6.25 -27.82 -13.71
CA VAL A 42 -6.12 -26.44 -14.20
C VAL A 42 -7.51 -25.80 -14.35
N LYS A 43 -8.47 -26.51 -14.95
CA LYS A 43 -9.85 -26.01 -15.09
C LYS A 43 -10.52 -25.72 -13.75
N LYS A 44 -10.34 -26.63 -12.76
CA LYS A 44 -10.86 -26.41 -11.41
C LYS A 44 -10.23 -25.21 -10.73
N LEU A 45 -8.90 -25.04 -10.88
CA LEU A 45 -8.17 -23.91 -10.31
C LEU A 45 -8.62 -22.58 -10.93
N LEU A 46 -8.79 -22.54 -12.25
CA LEU A 46 -9.30 -21.35 -12.93
C LEU A 46 -10.72 -21.00 -12.52
N ALA A 47 -11.61 -21.99 -12.36
CA ALA A 47 -12.96 -21.76 -11.90
C ALA A 47 -12.98 -21.25 -10.43
N GLN A 48 -12.09 -21.77 -9.58
CA GLN A 48 -11.92 -21.26 -8.20
C GLN A 48 -11.42 -19.81 -8.21
N MET A 49 -10.41 -19.51 -9.00
CA MET A 49 -9.90 -18.13 -9.14
C MET A 49 -10.97 -17.16 -9.67
N GLU A 50 -11.84 -17.61 -10.59
CA GLU A 50 -12.97 -16.77 -11.04
C GLU A 50 -13.96 -16.47 -9.93
N GLN A 51 -14.25 -17.45 -9.05
CA GLN A 51 -15.10 -17.22 -7.86
C GLN A 51 -14.43 -16.30 -6.84
N ASP A 52 -13.11 -16.47 -6.60
CA ASP A 52 -12.34 -15.64 -5.67
C ASP A 52 -12.22 -14.18 -6.18
N LEU A 53 -12.41 -13.94 -7.48
CA LEU A 53 -12.43 -12.62 -8.10
C LEU A 53 -13.83 -11.95 -8.10
N GLU A 54 -14.88 -12.62 -7.58
CA GLU A 54 -16.18 -12.00 -7.41
C GLU A 54 -16.11 -10.92 -6.32
N GLY A 55 -16.20 -9.67 -6.74
CA GLY A 55 -16.11 -8.53 -5.84
C GLY A 55 -16.72 -7.28 -6.45
N HIS A 56 -16.90 -6.28 -5.62
CA HIS A 56 -17.36 -4.97 -6.03
C HIS A 56 -16.26 -3.93 -5.81
N ALA A 57 -16.13 -2.99 -6.75
CA ALA A 57 -15.23 -1.86 -6.57
C ALA A 57 -15.55 -1.08 -5.29
N LEU A 58 -14.54 -0.64 -4.57
CA LEU A 58 -14.71 0.31 -3.46
C LEU A 58 -15.23 1.67 -3.93
N GLY A 59 -15.05 1.97 -5.22
CA GLY A 59 -15.43 3.23 -5.83
C GLY A 59 -14.53 4.41 -5.45
N GLY A 60 -14.76 5.54 -6.09
CA GLY A 60 -13.95 6.75 -5.93
C GLY A 60 -12.68 6.73 -6.80
N SER A 61 -11.84 7.77 -6.67
CA SER A 61 -10.60 7.88 -7.43
C SER A 61 -9.46 7.06 -6.81
N SER A 62 -8.64 6.42 -7.64
CA SER A 62 -7.39 5.78 -7.23
C SER A 62 -6.39 6.78 -6.63
N ASP A 63 -6.54 8.08 -6.94
CA ASP A 63 -5.69 9.14 -6.41
C ASP A 63 -6.05 9.52 -4.96
N GLU A 64 -7.21 9.08 -4.48
CA GLU A 64 -7.64 9.24 -3.08
C GLU A 64 -7.14 8.11 -2.18
N VAL A 65 -5.89 7.67 -2.37
CA VAL A 65 -5.22 6.69 -1.52
C VAL A 65 -3.85 7.24 -1.14
N VAL A 66 -3.58 7.37 0.15
CA VAL A 66 -2.31 7.84 0.70
C VAL A 66 -1.63 6.76 1.52
N ASN A 67 -0.30 6.71 1.45
CA ASN A 67 0.53 5.85 2.28
C ASN A 67 1.28 6.69 3.30
N ILE A 68 0.96 6.53 4.59
CA ILE A 68 1.64 7.18 5.71
C ILE A 68 2.60 6.16 6.35
N GLY A 69 3.47 5.60 5.53
CA GLY A 69 4.36 4.51 5.96
C GLY A 69 5.43 4.98 6.93
N PHE A 70 6.25 5.93 6.54
CA PHE A 70 7.38 6.48 7.28
C PHE A 70 8.24 5.44 8.04
N PHE A 71 8.10 4.13 7.76
CA PHE A 71 8.76 3.02 8.48
C PHE A 71 8.64 3.13 10.00
N LEU A 72 7.44 3.38 10.50
CA LEU A 72 7.15 3.67 11.91
C LEU A 72 7.45 2.50 12.86
N ASP A 73 7.65 1.31 12.34
CA ASP A 73 8.06 0.11 13.08
C ASP A 73 9.57 -0.01 13.26
N VAL A 74 10.36 0.96 12.77
CA VAL A 74 11.82 0.91 12.82
C VAL A 74 12.40 2.18 13.43
N GLY A 75 13.33 2.01 14.36
CA GLY A 75 14.08 3.09 14.99
C GLY A 75 13.28 3.92 15.98
N ASP A 76 13.81 5.10 16.31
CA ASP A 76 13.14 6.04 17.21
C ASP A 76 11.96 6.72 16.50
N ILE A 77 10.76 6.59 17.05
CA ILE A 77 9.52 7.21 16.56
C ILE A 77 9.13 8.47 17.34
N SER A 78 9.98 8.92 18.26
CA SER A 78 9.74 10.16 19.01
C SER A 78 9.85 11.39 18.08
N GLY A 79 9.07 12.42 18.38
CA GLY A 79 9.05 13.66 17.61
C GLY A 79 8.08 13.64 16.43
N GLU A 80 8.28 14.57 15.50
CA GLU A 80 7.41 14.71 14.33
C GLU A 80 7.65 13.61 13.31
N ILE A 81 6.57 13.06 12.78
CA ILE A 81 6.60 11.95 11.82
C ILE A 81 7.39 12.28 10.53
N ASP A 82 7.40 13.54 10.11
CA ASP A 82 8.15 14.06 8.97
C ASP A 82 9.38 14.91 9.37
N GLY A 83 9.76 14.84 10.64
CA GLY A 83 10.88 15.59 11.20
C GLY A 83 12.25 15.01 10.87
N ILE A 84 13.30 15.75 11.26
CA ILE A 84 14.70 15.39 10.98
C ILE A 84 15.10 14.03 11.60
N GLY A 85 14.53 13.68 12.76
CA GLY A 85 14.75 12.38 13.40
C GLY A 85 14.32 11.23 12.47
N ARG A 86 13.11 11.30 11.93
CA ARG A 86 12.58 10.30 11.02
C ARG A 86 13.34 10.24 9.69
N ARG A 87 13.74 11.40 9.15
CA ARG A 87 14.59 11.47 7.96
C ARG A 87 15.93 10.75 8.16
N ASN A 88 16.54 10.87 9.34
CA ASN A 88 17.78 10.15 9.65
C ASN A 88 17.58 8.63 9.72
N VAL A 89 16.42 8.16 10.19
CA VAL A 89 16.06 6.74 10.14
C VAL A 89 15.97 6.26 8.69
N PHE A 90 15.29 7.01 7.81
CA PHE A 90 15.23 6.73 6.38
C PHE A 90 16.63 6.58 5.77
N ARG A 91 17.51 7.57 5.98
CA ARG A 91 18.90 7.51 5.49
C ARG A 91 19.63 6.28 5.97
N THR A 92 19.51 5.96 7.26
CA THR A 92 20.17 4.77 7.84
C THR A 92 19.67 3.46 7.25
N LEU A 93 18.36 3.36 6.98
CA LEU A 93 17.78 2.18 6.35
C LEU A 93 18.23 2.02 4.90
N TRP A 94 18.10 3.08 4.11
CA TRP A 94 18.35 3.02 2.68
C TRP A 94 19.82 2.99 2.31
N SER A 95 20.71 3.57 3.12
CA SER A 95 22.16 3.47 2.92
C SER A 95 22.67 2.02 2.85
N ARG A 96 21.97 1.09 3.52
CA ARG A 96 22.28 -0.35 3.46
C ARG A 96 21.93 -1.01 2.13
N PHE A 97 21.06 -0.41 1.34
CA PHE A 97 20.61 -0.90 0.05
C PHE A 97 21.28 -0.21 -1.14
N HIS A 98 22.32 0.58 -0.90
CA HIS A 98 23.06 1.33 -1.94
C HIS A 98 22.23 2.33 -2.75
N PHE A 99 21.17 2.85 -2.15
CA PHE A 99 20.45 3.99 -2.73
C PHE A 99 21.30 5.24 -2.71
N ARG A 100 21.14 6.09 -3.73
CA ARG A 100 21.78 7.40 -3.77
C ARG A 100 21.03 8.37 -2.84
N GLU A 101 21.73 9.36 -2.31
CA GLU A 101 21.13 10.35 -1.38
C GLU A 101 19.93 11.07 -2.01
N GLU A 102 19.99 11.36 -3.31
CA GLU A 102 18.88 11.97 -4.07
C GLU A 102 17.62 11.08 -4.10
N GLU A 103 17.78 9.77 -4.22
CA GLU A 103 16.69 8.82 -4.21
C GLU A 103 16.04 8.69 -2.83
N GLU A 104 16.85 8.76 -1.77
CA GLU A 104 16.39 8.77 -0.38
C GLU A 104 15.57 10.03 -0.08
N ASP A 105 16.07 11.18 -0.48
CA ASP A 105 15.39 12.47 -0.30
C ASP A 105 14.08 12.52 -1.10
N GLN A 106 14.03 11.93 -2.29
CA GLN A 106 12.82 11.82 -3.08
C GLN A 106 11.77 10.98 -2.36
N LEU A 107 12.14 9.78 -1.88
CA LEU A 107 11.22 8.89 -1.16
C LEU A 107 10.65 9.56 0.10
N PHE A 108 11.49 10.26 0.87
CA PHE A 108 11.03 10.98 2.05
C PHE A 108 10.09 12.14 1.68
N THR A 109 10.37 12.84 0.60
CA THR A 109 9.53 13.93 0.08
C THR A 109 8.18 13.41 -0.39
N GLU A 110 8.15 12.25 -1.05
CA GLU A 110 6.91 11.59 -1.46
C GLU A 110 6.03 11.25 -0.23
N GLN A 111 6.61 10.73 0.85
CA GLN A 111 5.88 10.47 2.09
C GLN A 111 5.33 11.76 2.73
N ARG A 112 6.10 12.83 2.73
CA ARG A 112 5.61 14.15 3.22
C ARG A 112 4.44 14.68 2.41
N ASN A 113 4.49 14.59 1.08
CA ASN A 113 3.39 15.00 0.20
C ASN A 113 2.11 14.20 0.49
N GLU A 114 2.24 12.91 0.81
CA GLU A 114 1.10 12.06 1.19
C GLU A 114 0.52 12.51 2.55
N LEU A 115 1.37 12.86 3.52
CA LEU A 115 0.94 13.39 4.81
C LEU A 115 0.23 14.76 4.66
N GLU A 116 0.80 15.67 3.88
CA GLU A 116 0.18 16.98 3.58
C GLU A 116 -1.21 16.82 2.96
N LYS A 117 -1.37 15.85 2.06
CA LYS A 117 -2.66 15.53 1.46
C LYS A 117 -3.66 15.00 2.48
N LEU A 118 -3.22 14.15 3.42
CA LEU A 118 -4.06 13.68 4.52
C LEU A 118 -4.52 14.84 5.39
N MET A 119 -3.60 15.71 5.77
CA MET A 119 -3.90 16.88 6.62
C MET A 119 -4.90 17.83 5.93
N ALA A 120 -4.70 18.13 4.65
CA ALA A 120 -5.63 18.95 3.89
C ALA A 120 -7.06 18.36 3.83
N PHE A 121 -7.18 17.04 3.66
CA PHE A 121 -8.48 16.36 3.70
C PHE A 121 -9.13 16.43 5.09
N ALA A 122 -8.35 16.32 6.15
CA ALA A 122 -8.83 16.43 7.53
C ALA A 122 -9.31 17.86 7.84
N GLU A 123 -8.55 18.88 7.45
CA GLU A 123 -8.91 20.30 7.62
C GLU A 123 -10.18 20.67 6.88
N GLU A 124 -10.40 20.11 5.71
CA GLU A 124 -11.64 20.29 4.94
C GLU A 124 -12.85 19.51 5.50
N GLY A 125 -12.67 18.75 6.58
CA GLY A 125 -13.72 17.91 7.19
C GLY A 125 -14.20 16.78 6.28
N LYS A 126 -13.40 16.36 5.31
CA LYS A 126 -13.72 15.28 4.38
C LYS A 126 -13.57 13.90 5.04
N ALA A 127 -14.37 12.96 4.59
CA ALA A 127 -14.34 11.60 5.14
C ALA A 127 -13.01 10.90 4.83
N ILE A 128 -12.41 10.32 5.88
CA ILE A 128 -11.17 9.56 5.84
C ILE A 128 -11.46 8.14 6.34
N ARG A 129 -10.91 7.14 5.65
CA ARG A 129 -10.94 5.74 6.08
C ARG A 129 -9.50 5.26 6.27
N ILE A 130 -9.22 4.70 7.45
CA ILE A 130 -7.90 4.15 7.78
C ILE A 130 -7.99 2.62 7.73
N TRP A 131 -7.11 2.02 6.94
CA TRP A 131 -6.99 0.58 6.81
C TRP A 131 -5.87 0.09 7.73
N VAL A 132 -6.20 -0.81 8.64
CA VAL A 132 -5.29 -1.31 9.68
C VAL A 132 -5.14 -2.81 9.54
N SER A 133 -3.90 -3.27 9.63
CA SER A 133 -3.53 -4.69 9.66
C SER A 133 -2.81 -5.04 10.97
N ASN A 134 -2.50 -6.32 11.16
CA ASN A 134 -1.70 -6.78 12.31
C ASN A 134 -0.19 -6.53 12.12
N ALA A 135 0.22 -5.92 11.03
CA ALA A 135 1.63 -5.60 10.78
C ALA A 135 2.12 -4.50 11.74
N PRO A 136 3.35 -4.62 12.26
CA PRO A 136 3.91 -3.65 13.22
C PRO A 136 3.83 -2.21 12.71
N TYR A 137 4.17 -1.96 11.46
CA TYR A 137 4.10 -0.63 10.84
C TYR A 137 2.68 -0.04 10.83
N SER A 138 1.66 -0.89 10.65
CA SER A 138 0.26 -0.46 10.64
C SER A 138 -0.24 -0.13 12.06
N ILE A 139 0.19 -0.89 13.06
CA ILE A 139 -0.15 -0.64 14.46
C ILE A 139 0.52 0.66 14.93
N CYS A 140 1.81 0.84 14.65
CA CYS A 140 2.54 2.06 15.00
C CYS A 140 1.96 3.32 14.31
N GLY A 141 1.44 3.16 13.10
CA GLY A 141 0.81 4.27 12.37
C GLY A 141 -0.52 4.76 12.95
N LEU A 142 -1.11 4.03 13.91
CA LEU A 142 -2.31 4.45 14.63
C LEU A 142 -2.02 5.21 15.93
N LEU A 143 -0.79 5.16 16.44
CA LEU A 143 -0.38 5.83 17.69
C LEU A 143 0.02 7.27 17.45
#